data_96112179e81bd422c4152f374eed22ea
#
_entry.id   96112179e81bd422c4152f374eed22ea
#
_cell.length_a   1.000
_cell.length_b   1.000
_cell.length_c   1.000
_cell.angle_alpha   90.00
_cell.angle_beta   90.00
_cell.angle_gamma   90.00
#
_symmetry.space_group_name_H-M   'P 1'
#
loop_
_entity.id
_entity.type
_entity.pdbx_description
1 polymer ?
#
loop_
_entity_poly.entity_id
_entity_poly.type
_entity_poly.pdbx_seq_one_letter_code
_entity_poly.pdbx_strand_id
1 'polypeptide(L)'
;VPAGITTTGVLADSLDDIRSSARTIREYGPVMARLVDTTRLRDNIGLDWKEVYLNRLSATNIDELSDLEQSPQEIVDGLFSIRPTAMGMSVFVTDRTKQRINSLVAAKMGVLIENAMARKKDRDLIAIAQSATTDLGTAGSPMDDGFVSAAVARIGANSTEPWDGQTCTVLHPYQKKDIQDTIVAGIGTYTIPTGLSQDVFLKGWSGGTLYDSEVWADGNIPTDSNDDAIGYTFAKGTGGAIVHVEGAATRMITERKENIGTGAEIMYATDEYGNGIRQQAWIYSYTTDVTPPVN
;
A
#
# COMPACT_ATOMS: atom_id res chain seq x y z
N VAL A 1 8.51 34.10 11.27
CA VAL A 1 8.53 33.51 9.91
C VAL A 1 7.49 32.39 9.91
N PRO A 2 6.52 32.38 8.99
CA PRO A 2 5.58 31.27 8.88
C PRO A 2 6.33 29.94 8.74
N ALA A 3 5.90 28.90 9.47
CA ALA A 3 6.49 27.57 9.37
C ALA A 3 6.30 27.04 7.94
N GLY A 4 7.33 26.42 7.36
CA GLY A 4 7.27 25.79 6.04
C GLY A 4 7.77 26.62 4.85
N ILE A 5 8.33 27.81 5.07
CA ILE A 5 8.99 28.58 3.99
C ILE A 5 10.45 28.12 3.85
N THR A 6 10.82 27.65 2.67
CA THR A 6 12.19 27.32 2.33
C THR A 6 13.00 28.60 2.10
N THR A 7 13.90 28.91 3.01
CA THR A 7 14.79 30.08 2.95
C THR A 7 16.23 29.65 2.64
N THR A 8 17.11 30.64 2.33
CA THR A 8 18.54 30.37 2.09
C THR A 8 19.25 29.69 3.27
N GLY A 9 18.81 29.92 4.52
CA GLY A 9 19.37 29.29 5.69
C GLY A 9 19.03 27.80 5.81
N VAL A 10 17.91 27.36 5.26
CA VAL A 10 17.48 25.94 5.26
C VAL A 10 18.23 25.12 4.19
N LEU A 11 18.73 25.79 3.17
CA LEU A 11 19.44 25.17 2.04
C LEU A 11 20.91 25.63 1.98
N ALA A 12 21.53 25.88 3.15
CA ALA A 12 22.91 26.38 3.25
C ALA A 12 23.91 25.50 2.48
N ASP A 13 23.77 24.17 2.58
CA ASP A 13 24.65 23.22 1.92
C ASP A 13 24.53 23.18 0.39
N SER A 14 23.47 23.77 -0.17
CA SER A 14 23.27 23.88 -1.62
C SER A 14 23.69 25.23 -2.20
N LEU A 15 24.20 26.13 -1.36
CA LEU A 15 24.72 27.44 -1.78
C LEU A 15 26.15 27.36 -2.31
N ASP A 16 26.90 26.34 -1.96
CA ASP A 16 28.26 26.12 -2.45
C ASP A 16 28.22 25.32 -3.74
N ASP A 17 28.67 25.92 -4.82
CA ASP A 17 28.68 25.34 -6.17
C ASP A 17 29.82 24.32 -6.34
N ILE A 18 30.01 23.43 -5.38
CA ILE A 18 31.17 22.53 -5.34
C ILE A 18 30.92 21.22 -6.10
N ARG A 19 29.68 20.85 -6.45
CA ARG A 19 29.38 19.59 -7.15
C ARG A 19 28.22 19.69 -8.14
N SER A 20 28.42 19.08 -9.30
CA SER A 20 27.46 19.03 -10.40
C SER A 20 26.22 18.13 -10.17
N SER A 21 26.09 17.48 -9.00
CA SER A 21 24.92 16.61 -8.72
C SER A 21 24.40 16.78 -7.31
N ALA A 22 23.17 17.26 -7.17
CA ALA A 22 22.43 17.19 -5.91
C ALA A 22 21.93 15.74 -5.70
N ARG A 23 22.22 15.17 -4.51
CA ARG A 23 21.71 13.86 -4.10
C ARG A 23 20.32 14.06 -3.46
N THR A 24 19.31 13.33 -3.93
CA THR A 24 18.06 13.16 -3.21
C THR A 24 18.17 11.99 -2.24
N ILE A 25 17.57 12.11 -1.05
CA ILE A 25 17.47 11.00 -0.11
C ILE A 25 16.63 9.91 -0.79
N ARG A 26 17.12 8.67 -0.72
CA ARG A 26 16.36 7.53 -1.24
C ARG A 26 15.19 7.25 -0.28
N GLU A 27 14.02 7.11 -0.83
CA GLU A 27 12.80 6.71 -0.15
C GLU A 27 12.35 5.35 -0.67
N TYR A 28 11.57 4.62 0.11
CA TYR A 28 10.92 3.41 -0.38
C TYR A 28 9.89 3.77 -1.44
N GLY A 29 9.93 3.05 -2.56
CA GLY A 29 8.93 3.22 -3.62
C GLY A 29 7.56 2.69 -3.17
N PRO A 30 6.47 3.22 -3.71
CA PRO A 30 5.13 2.72 -3.41
C PRO A 30 4.96 1.30 -3.95
N VAL A 31 4.55 0.37 -3.10
CA VAL A 31 4.31 -1.04 -3.44
C VAL A 31 2.82 -1.30 -3.64
N MET A 32 1.98 -0.78 -2.75
CA MET A 32 0.55 -1.08 -2.67
C MET A 32 -0.23 -0.72 -3.93
N ALA A 33 0.07 0.41 -4.55
CA ALA A 33 -0.64 0.88 -5.74
C ALA A 33 -0.62 -0.09 -6.93
N ARG A 34 0.34 -1.04 -6.96
CA ARG A 34 0.47 -2.08 -8.00
C ARG A 34 -0.31 -3.36 -7.69
N LEU A 35 -0.73 -3.52 -6.46
CA LEU A 35 -1.30 -4.76 -5.93
C LEU A 35 -2.81 -4.67 -5.74
N VAL A 36 -3.34 -3.46 -5.59
CA VAL A 36 -4.76 -3.17 -5.35
C VAL A 36 -5.54 -3.00 -6.65
N ASP A 37 -6.86 -3.13 -6.56
CA ASP A 37 -7.78 -2.84 -7.67
C ASP A 37 -7.89 -1.32 -7.82
N THR A 38 -7.32 -0.78 -8.90
CA THR A 38 -7.35 0.67 -9.17
C THR A 38 -8.46 0.97 -10.17
N THR A 39 -9.38 1.83 -9.76
CA THR A 39 -10.48 2.32 -10.60
C THR A 39 -10.56 3.83 -10.55
N ARG A 40 -11.17 4.43 -11.56
CA ARG A 40 -11.31 5.89 -11.65
C ARG A 40 -12.77 6.30 -11.57
N LEU A 41 -13.07 7.30 -10.75
CA LEU A 41 -14.36 7.94 -10.74
C LEU A 41 -14.55 8.67 -12.07
N ARG A 42 -15.68 8.40 -12.74
CA ARG A 42 -15.99 9.07 -14.00
C ARG A 42 -16.47 10.50 -13.74
N ASP A 43 -16.10 11.41 -14.60
CA ASP A 43 -16.53 12.81 -14.52
C ASP A 43 -18.07 12.90 -14.59
N ASN A 44 -18.65 13.80 -13.81
CA ASN A 44 -20.10 14.10 -13.77
C ASN A 44 -21.03 12.99 -13.26
N ILE A 45 -20.52 11.97 -12.55
CA ILE A 45 -21.38 10.87 -12.01
C ILE A 45 -21.73 11.05 -10.52
N GLY A 46 -21.11 12.02 -9.83
CA GLY A 46 -21.31 12.25 -8.39
C GLY A 46 -20.02 12.21 -7.60
N LEU A 47 -20.14 12.26 -6.28
CA LEU A 47 -19.00 12.32 -5.37
C LEU A 47 -18.53 10.94 -4.90
N ASP A 48 -19.37 9.92 -5.04
CA ASP A 48 -19.12 8.59 -4.49
C ASP A 48 -18.98 7.58 -5.63
N TRP A 49 -17.92 6.79 -5.60
CA TRP A 49 -17.83 5.57 -6.38
C TRP A 49 -18.64 4.48 -5.69
N LYS A 50 -19.45 3.75 -6.47
CA LYS A 50 -20.38 2.76 -5.94
C LYS A 50 -20.28 1.46 -6.72
N GLU A 51 -20.27 0.34 -5.99
CA GLU A 51 -20.33 -1.01 -6.52
C GLU A 51 -21.49 -1.75 -5.88
N VAL A 52 -22.29 -2.40 -6.70
CA VAL A 52 -23.44 -3.21 -6.26
C VAL A 52 -23.03 -4.68 -6.30
N TYR A 53 -23.26 -5.40 -5.22
CA TYR A 53 -23.09 -6.84 -5.18
C TYR A 53 -24.41 -7.54 -4.86
N LEU A 54 -24.58 -8.74 -5.38
CA LEU A 54 -25.79 -9.53 -5.19
C LEU A 54 -25.53 -10.70 -4.23
N ASN A 55 -26.56 -11.09 -3.48
CA ASN A 55 -26.48 -12.24 -2.60
C ASN A 55 -26.36 -13.55 -3.40
N ARG A 56 -25.78 -14.55 -2.75
CA ARG A 56 -25.70 -15.90 -3.30
C ARG A 56 -27.06 -16.59 -3.16
N LEU A 57 -27.49 -17.28 -4.25
CA LEU A 57 -28.65 -18.17 -4.24
C LEU A 57 -28.22 -19.60 -3.97
N SER A 58 -29.08 -20.40 -3.34
CA SER A 58 -28.84 -21.81 -3.05
C SER A 58 -29.89 -22.70 -3.74
N ALA A 59 -29.44 -23.75 -4.41
CA ALA A 59 -30.35 -24.76 -4.96
C ALA A 59 -30.69 -25.78 -3.88
N THR A 60 -31.95 -26.23 -3.87
CA THR A 60 -32.47 -27.28 -3.00
C THR A 60 -32.85 -28.51 -3.82
N ASN A 61 -32.79 -29.68 -3.20
CA ASN A 61 -33.30 -30.90 -3.83
C ASN A 61 -34.82 -30.81 -3.94
N ILE A 62 -35.32 -31.30 -5.06
CA ILE A 62 -36.78 -31.29 -5.39
C ILE A 62 -37.24 -32.74 -5.45
N ASP A 63 -38.29 -33.10 -4.69
CA ASP A 63 -39.01 -34.35 -4.80
C ASP A 63 -40.14 -34.21 -5.79
N GLU A 64 -40.71 -35.34 -6.26
CA GLU A 64 -41.81 -35.37 -7.28
C GLU A 64 -43.05 -34.53 -6.87
N LEU A 65 -43.23 -34.26 -5.57
CA LEU A 65 -44.36 -33.49 -5.04
C LEU A 65 -43.95 -32.11 -4.51
N SER A 66 -42.69 -31.70 -4.73
CA SER A 66 -42.22 -30.40 -4.26
C SER A 66 -42.74 -29.26 -5.11
N ASP A 67 -43.33 -28.27 -4.47
CA ASP A 67 -43.81 -27.04 -5.09
C ASP A 67 -42.77 -25.94 -4.91
N LEU A 68 -42.10 -25.53 -6.01
CA LEU A 68 -41.07 -24.48 -5.99
C LEU A 68 -41.64 -23.09 -5.72
N GLU A 69 -42.94 -22.86 -5.99
CA GLU A 69 -43.59 -21.58 -5.73
C GLU A 69 -43.70 -21.27 -4.21
N GLN A 70 -43.62 -22.31 -3.36
CA GLN A 70 -43.71 -22.14 -1.91
C GLN A 70 -42.38 -21.72 -1.23
N SER A 71 -41.29 -21.78 -1.99
CA SER A 71 -39.96 -21.42 -1.45
C SER A 71 -39.13 -20.52 -2.40
N PRO A 72 -39.68 -19.37 -2.82
CA PRO A 72 -38.96 -18.45 -3.68
C PRO A 72 -37.78 -17.88 -2.95
N GLN A 73 -36.64 -17.78 -3.62
CA GLN A 73 -35.47 -17.07 -3.09
C GLN A 73 -35.46 -15.63 -3.57
N GLU A 74 -35.17 -14.72 -2.64
CA GLU A 74 -35.08 -13.30 -2.94
C GLU A 74 -33.67 -12.93 -3.34
N ILE A 75 -33.52 -12.14 -4.41
CA ILE A 75 -32.25 -11.52 -4.81
C ILE A 75 -32.17 -10.19 -4.07
N VAL A 76 -31.20 -10.11 -3.15
CA VAL A 76 -30.94 -8.90 -2.39
C VAL A 76 -29.63 -8.29 -2.86
N ASP A 77 -29.63 -7.00 -3.10
CA ASP A 77 -28.43 -6.23 -3.43
C ASP A 77 -27.81 -5.58 -2.19
N GLY A 78 -26.52 -5.49 -2.17
CA GLY A 78 -25.76 -4.69 -1.22
C GLY A 78 -24.97 -3.61 -1.94
N LEU A 79 -24.66 -2.51 -1.26
CA LEU A 79 -23.95 -1.37 -1.82
C LEU A 79 -22.63 -1.16 -1.09
N PHE A 80 -21.53 -1.23 -1.83
CA PHE A 80 -20.22 -0.78 -1.40
C PHE A 80 -19.92 0.58 -2.01
N SER A 81 -19.49 1.56 -1.19
CA SER A 81 -19.24 2.91 -1.67
C SER A 81 -17.95 3.48 -1.09
N ILE A 82 -17.18 4.18 -1.91
CA ILE A 82 -15.97 4.90 -1.54
C ILE A 82 -16.12 6.35 -1.98
N ARG A 83 -15.83 7.28 -1.09
CA ARG A 83 -15.79 8.70 -1.37
C ARG A 83 -14.35 9.17 -1.48
N PRO A 84 -13.86 9.57 -2.67
CA PRO A 84 -12.57 10.22 -2.82
C PRO A 84 -12.50 11.51 -2.02
N THR A 85 -11.32 11.77 -1.45
CA THR A 85 -11.02 13.02 -0.72
C THR A 85 -9.78 13.67 -1.33
N ALA A 86 -9.82 15.00 -1.40
CA ALA A 86 -8.70 15.76 -1.92
C ALA A 86 -7.54 15.77 -0.92
N MET A 87 -6.33 15.56 -1.41
CA MET A 87 -5.10 15.80 -0.69
C MET A 87 -4.23 16.78 -1.43
N GLY A 88 -3.32 17.45 -0.73
CA GLY A 88 -2.39 18.35 -1.37
C GLY A 88 -1.22 18.74 -0.50
N MET A 89 -0.19 19.27 -1.15
CA MET A 89 0.95 19.87 -0.50
C MET A 89 1.39 21.11 -1.26
N SER A 90 2.11 22.00 -0.57
CA SER A 90 2.70 23.18 -1.18
C SER A 90 4.15 23.37 -0.74
N VAL A 91 4.99 23.81 -1.66
CA VAL A 91 6.38 24.17 -1.41
C VAL A 91 6.60 25.63 -1.82
N PHE A 92 7.14 26.42 -0.88
CA PHE A 92 7.46 27.83 -1.10
C PHE A 92 8.96 27.98 -1.38
N VAL A 93 9.28 28.69 -2.46
CA VAL A 93 10.67 29.04 -2.81
C VAL A 93 10.74 30.53 -3.05
N THR A 94 11.52 31.26 -2.23
CA THR A 94 11.69 32.70 -2.41
C THR A 94 12.62 33.00 -3.60
N ASP A 95 12.43 34.14 -4.27
CA ASP A 95 13.28 34.54 -5.40
C ASP A 95 14.75 34.67 -4.98
N ARG A 96 15.02 35.13 -3.75
CA ARG A 96 16.37 35.17 -3.20
C ARG A 96 16.99 33.78 -3.12
N THR A 97 16.21 32.78 -2.71
CA THR A 97 16.65 31.37 -2.67
C THR A 97 16.92 30.85 -4.07
N LYS A 98 16.01 31.10 -5.04
CA LYS A 98 16.17 30.71 -6.45
C LYS A 98 17.45 31.26 -7.09
N GLN A 99 17.77 32.54 -6.82
CA GLN A 99 18.97 33.19 -7.38
C GLN A 99 20.28 32.68 -6.81
N ARG A 100 20.24 32.07 -5.61
CA ARG A 100 21.43 31.61 -4.88
C ARG A 100 21.59 30.11 -4.83
N ILE A 101 20.54 29.35 -5.13
CA ILE A 101 20.56 27.89 -5.18
C ILE A 101 21.02 27.43 -6.56
N ASN A 102 21.77 26.34 -6.58
CA ASN A 102 22.12 25.62 -7.81
C ASN A 102 20.82 25.21 -8.57
N SER A 103 20.80 25.45 -9.88
CA SER A 103 19.66 25.10 -10.75
C SER A 103 19.26 23.62 -10.69
N LEU A 104 20.21 22.72 -10.41
CA LEU A 104 19.95 21.29 -10.21
C LEU A 104 19.08 20.98 -8.99
N VAL A 105 19.20 21.76 -7.92
CA VAL A 105 18.36 21.60 -6.73
C VAL A 105 16.93 22.01 -7.03
N ALA A 106 16.74 23.12 -7.73
CA ALA A 106 15.42 23.59 -8.14
C ALA A 106 14.70 22.55 -9.05
N ALA A 107 15.42 21.96 -10.00
CA ALA A 107 14.86 20.92 -10.87
C ALA A 107 14.40 19.66 -10.11
N LYS A 108 15.05 19.33 -8.97
CA LYS A 108 14.70 18.16 -8.17
C LYS A 108 13.51 18.37 -7.21
N MET A 109 13.08 19.62 -7.01
CA MET A 109 11.92 19.91 -6.14
C MET A 109 10.64 19.25 -6.63
N GLY A 110 10.40 19.24 -7.95
CA GLY A 110 9.26 18.54 -8.54
C GLY A 110 9.24 17.04 -8.22
N VAL A 111 10.41 16.39 -8.34
CA VAL A 111 10.57 14.96 -8.02
C VAL A 111 10.32 14.68 -6.53
N LEU A 112 10.77 15.57 -5.64
CA LEU A 112 10.52 15.43 -4.19
C LEU A 112 9.02 15.55 -3.85
N ILE A 113 8.32 16.45 -4.52
CA ILE A 113 6.86 16.59 -4.38
C ILE A 113 6.15 15.31 -4.85
N GLU A 114 6.53 14.82 -6.03
CA GLU A 114 5.96 13.58 -6.59
C GLU A 114 6.18 12.38 -5.67
N ASN A 115 7.41 12.20 -5.16
CA ASN A 115 7.73 11.13 -4.21
C ASN A 115 6.92 11.26 -2.91
N ALA A 116 6.75 12.47 -2.38
CA ALA A 116 5.96 12.69 -1.17
C ALA A 116 4.48 12.35 -1.37
N MET A 117 3.91 12.68 -2.53
CA MET A 117 2.54 12.33 -2.90
C MET A 117 2.37 10.81 -3.06
N ALA A 118 3.29 10.16 -3.77
CA ALA A 118 3.28 8.71 -3.94
C ALA A 118 3.40 7.96 -2.62
N ARG A 119 4.30 8.41 -1.73
CA ARG A 119 4.45 7.84 -0.37
C ARG A 119 3.20 8.03 0.48
N LYS A 120 2.50 9.16 0.36
CA LYS A 120 1.24 9.39 1.08
C LYS A 120 0.16 8.42 0.62
N LYS A 121 -0.02 8.22 -0.70
CA LYS A 121 -0.95 7.23 -1.25
C LYS A 121 -0.66 5.83 -0.74
N ASP A 122 0.60 5.43 -0.76
CA ASP A 122 1.04 4.12 -0.29
C ASP A 122 0.74 3.90 1.20
N ARG A 123 1.06 4.88 2.05
CA ARG A 123 0.75 4.82 3.47
C ARG A 123 -0.74 4.76 3.78
N ASP A 124 -1.57 5.46 3.03
CA ASP A 124 -3.02 5.40 3.21
C ASP A 124 -3.58 4.04 2.78
N LEU A 125 -3.03 3.41 1.74
CA LEU A 125 -3.35 2.04 1.35
C LEU A 125 -2.90 1.01 2.40
N ILE A 126 -1.70 1.19 2.96
CA ILE A 126 -1.20 0.39 4.08
C ILE A 126 -2.14 0.50 5.28
N ALA A 127 -2.55 1.71 5.66
CA ALA A 127 -3.46 1.93 6.78
C ALA A 127 -4.82 1.23 6.58
N ILE A 128 -5.35 1.22 5.35
CA ILE A 128 -6.56 0.46 5.02
C ILE A 128 -6.30 -1.04 5.13
N ALA A 129 -5.19 -1.55 4.61
CA ALA A 129 -4.86 -2.96 4.72
C ALA A 129 -4.68 -3.42 6.18
N GLN A 130 -4.08 -2.58 7.02
CA GLN A 130 -3.91 -2.82 8.45
C GLN A 130 -5.22 -2.74 9.24
N SER A 131 -6.29 -2.18 8.68
CA SER A 131 -7.63 -2.18 9.28
C SER A 131 -8.39 -3.50 9.10
N ALA A 132 -7.74 -4.57 8.61
CA ALA A 132 -8.31 -5.91 8.53
C ALA A 132 -8.83 -6.35 9.91
N THR A 133 -10.04 -6.96 9.93
CA THR A 133 -10.71 -7.34 11.19
C THR A 133 -10.07 -8.56 11.86
N THR A 134 -9.29 -9.34 11.15
CA THR A 134 -8.67 -10.57 11.66
C THR A 134 -7.16 -10.48 11.57
N ASP A 135 -6.52 -10.48 12.73
CA ASP A 135 -5.07 -10.59 12.89
C ASP A 135 -4.71 -12.04 13.22
N LEU A 136 -3.78 -12.61 12.47
CA LEU A 136 -3.27 -13.97 12.67
C LEU A 136 -1.91 -13.97 13.36
N GLY A 137 -1.27 -12.80 13.49
CA GLY A 137 0.02 -12.64 14.12
C GLY A 137 -0.05 -12.64 15.66
N THR A 138 1.12 -12.56 16.27
CA THR A 138 1.27 -12.40 17.72
C THR A 138 2.34 -11.33 17.97
N ALA A 139 1.93 -10.22 18.56
CA ALA A 139 2.82 -9.12 18.93
C ALA A 139 4.02 -9.61 19.75
N GLY A 140 5.20 -9.11 19.49
CA GLY A 140 6.46 -9.51 20.15
C GLY A 140 6.98 -10.89 19.72
N SER A 141 6.38 -11.54 18.73
CA SER A 141 6.86 -12.82 18.16
C SER A 141 7.38 -12.62 16.74
N PRO A 142 8.41 -13.35 16.30
CA PRO A 142 8.91 -13.26 14.95
C PRO A 142 7.85 -13.70 13.93
N MET A 143 7.98 -13.24 12.70
CA MET A 143 7.08 -13.64 11.62
C MET A 143 7.32 -15.08 11.19
N ASP A 144 6.24 -15.87 11.13
CA ASP A 144 6.25 -17.28 10.68
C ASP A 144 5.58 -17.40 9.29
N ASP A 145 6.12 -18.26 8.45
CA ASP A 145 5.55 -18.61 7.15
C ASP A 145 4.18 -19.30 7.28
N GLY A 146 3.91 -19.95 8.39
CA GLY A 146 2.61 -20.54 8.74
C GLY A 146 1.46 -19.53 8.75
N PHE A 147 1.71 -18.27 9.13
CA PHE A 147 0.68 -17.23 9.09
C PHE A 147 0.24 -16.91 7.66
N VAL A 148 1.19 -16.84 6.72
CA VAL A 148 0.88 -16.62 5.30
C VAL A 148 0.06 -17.77 4.74
N SER A 149 0.48 -19.01 5.03
CA SER A 149 -0.25 -20.22 4.62
C SER A 149 -1.68 -20.25 5.18
N ALA A 150 -1.86 -19.89 6.45
CA ALA A 150 -3.17 -19.82 7.08
C ALA A 150 -4.08 -18.75 6.46
N ALA A 151 -3.53 -17.57 6.13
CA ALA A 151 -4.29 -16.51 5.49
C ALA A 151 -4.75 -16.92 4.09
N VAL A 152 -3.86 -17.44 3.26
CA VAL A 152 -4.19 -17.89 1.90
C VAL A 152 -5.27 -18.98 1.95
N ALA A 153 -5.12 -19.96 2.84
CA ALA A 153 -6.11 -21.00 3.02
C ALA A 153 -7.48 -20.45 3.45
N ARG A 154 -7.53 -19.48 4.36
CA ARG A 154 -8.78 -18.84 4.82
C ARG A 154 -9.44 -18.00 3.73
N ILE A 155 -8.67 -17.29 2.90
CA ILE A 155 -9.18 -16.52 1.75
C ILE A 155 -9.84 -17.46 0.75
N GLY A 156 -9.16 -18.56 0.38
CA GLY A 156 -9.68 -19.55 -0.59
C GLY A 156 -10.83 -20.41 -0.04
N ALA A 157 -10.83 -20.72 1.26
CA ALA A 157 -11.85 -21.56 1.90
C ALA A 157 -13.05 -20.78 2.46
N ASN A 158 -13.19 -19.48 2.15
CA ASN A 158 -14.31 -18.68 2.64
C ASN A 158 -15.65 -19.25 2.14
N SER A 159 -16.56 -19.53 3.07
CA SER A 159 -17.85 -20.16 2.76
C SER A 159 -18.84 -19.24 2.04
N THR A 160 -18.72 -17.92 2.27
CA THR A 160 -19.63 -16.92 1.70
C THR A 160 -19.18 -16.52 0.31
N GLU A 161 -17.91 -16.16 0.18
CA GLU A 161 -17.34 -15.65 -1.06
C GLU A 161 -15.87 -16.09 -1.17
N PRO A 162 -15.61 -17.32 -1.66
CA PRO A 162 -14.25 -17.81 -1.83
C PRO A 162 -13.51 -17.05 -2.92
N TRP A 163 -12.21 -16.82 -2.73
CA TRP A 163 -11.34 -16.23 -3.73
C TRP A 163 -10.47 -17.31 -4.35
N ASP A 164 -10.49 -17.41 -5.68
CA ASP A 164 -9.72 -18.38 -6.48
C ASP A 164 -8.60 -17.72 -7.32
N GLY A 165 -8.46 -16.38 -7.21
CA GLY A 165 -7.41 -15.62 -7.89
C GLY A 165 -6.12 -15.56 -7.09
N GLN A 166 -5.15 -14.80 -7.61
CA GLN A 166 -3.87 -14.56 -6.94
C GLN A 166 -4.04 -13.82 -5.62
N THR A 167 -3.20 -14.16 -4.65
CA THR A 167 -3.05 -13.44 -3.40
C THR A 167 -1.69 -12.75 -3.35
N CYS A 168 -1.56 -11.70 -2.57
CA CYS A 168 -0.29 -11.07 -2.28
C CYS A 168 -0.12 -10.82 -0.79
N THR A 169 1.11 -10.94 -0.35
CA THR A 169 1.54 -10.69 1.02
C THR A 169 2.52 -9.53 1.01
N VAL A 170 2.26 -8.51 1.82
CA VAL A 170 3.14 -7.37 1.98
C VAL A 170 3.62 -7.31 3.41
N LEU A 171 4.94 -7.32 3.58
CA LEU A 171 5.61 -7.42 4.87
C LEU A 171 6.62 -6.30 5.05
N HIS A 172 6.87 -5.93 6.31
CA HIS A 172 8.03 -5.12 6.63
C HIS A 172 9.32 -5.89 6.27
N PRO A 173 10.42 -5.23 5.85
CA PRO A 173 11.67 -5.92 5.48
C PRO A 173 12.21 -6.88 6.53
N TYR A 174 12.03 -6.59 7.83
CA TYR A 174 12.46 -7.48 8.91
C TYR A 174 11.56 -8.71 9.05
N GLN A 175 10.24 -8.58 8.92
CA GLN A 175 9.32 -9.72 8.86
C GLN A 175 9.68 -10.67 7.71
N LYS A 176 10.03 -10.11 6.55
CA LYS A 176 10.50 -10.91 5.41
C LYS A 176 11.79 -11.67 5.75
N LYS A 177 12.71 -11.05 6.49
CA LYS A 177 13.94 -11.72 6.97
C LYS A 177 13.62 -12.90 7.87
N ASP A 178 12.67 -12.76 8.80
CA ASP A 178 12.30 -13.85 9.71
C ASP A 178 11.81 -15.08 8.94
N ILE A 179 10.97 -14.89 7.90
CA ILE A 179 10.55 -16.00 7.02
C ILE A 179 11.76 -16.62 6.32
N GLN A 180 12.71 -15.83 5.85
CA GLN A 180 13.93 -16.34 5.22
C GLN A 180 14.75 -17.20 6.19
N ASP A 181 14.88 -16.75 7.44
CA ASP A 181 15.60 -17.48 8.49
C ASP A 181 14.89 -18.80 8.84
N THR A 182 13.55 -18.81 8.91
CA THR A 182 12.76 -20.02 9.13
C THR A 182 12.97 -21.03 8.01
N ILE A 183 12.96 -20.60 6.75
CA ILE A 183 13.23 -21.45 5.58
C ILE A 183 14.66 -22.01 5.64
N VAL A 184 15.65 -21.21 6.03
CA VAL A 184 17.05 -21.64 6.13
C VAL A 184 17.25 -22.59 7.33
N ALA A 185 16.62 -22.34 8.48
CA ALA A 185 16.71 -23.16 9.67
C ALA A 185 16.09 -24.58 9.48
N GLY A 186 15.09 -24.71 8.62
CA GLY A 186 14.44 -25.97 8.28
C GLY A 186 15.32 -26.99 7.53
N ILE A 187 16.54 -26.61 7.14
CA ILE A 187 17.48 -27.45 6.36
C ILE A 187 18.02 -28.66 7.14
N GLY A 188 17.81 -28.74 8.48
CA GLY A 188 18.46 -29.76 9.31
C GLY A 188 17.90 -31.17 9.22
N THR A 189 16.66 -31.42 8.79
CA THR A 189 16.01 -32.73 8.87
C THR A 189 15.26 -33.18 7.60
N TYR A 190 14.85 -32.29 6.75
CA TYR A 190 14.23 -32.59 5.47
C TYR A 190 14.95 -31.81 4.36
N THR A 191 15.32 -32.49 3.29
CA THR A 191 15.91 -31.87 2.09
C THR A 191 14.90 -30.94 1.46
N ILE A 192 15.01 -29.64 1.74
CA ILE A 192 14.35 -28.63 0.95
C ILE A 192 14.82 -28.77 -0.50
N PRO A 193 13.95 -28.67 -1.50
CA PRO A 193 14.36 -28.72 -2.90
C PRO A 193 15.55 -27.78 -3.12
N THR A 194 16.64 -28.31 -3.63
CA THR A 194 17.95 -27.63 -3.76
C THR A 194 17.83 -26.28 -4.49
N GLY A 195 16.82 -26.13 -5.35
CA GLY A 195 16.56 -24.87 -6.08
C GLY A 195 16.04 -23.74 -5.19
N LEU A 196 15.11 -24.01 -4.27
CA LEU A 196 14.55 -22.98 -3.39
C LEU A 196 15.60 -22.51 -2.37
N SER A 197 16.35 -23.44 -1.78
CA SER A 197 17.42 -23.17 -0.82
C SER A 197 18.55 -22.33 -1.47
N GLN A 198 18.93 -22.62 -2.69
CA GLN A 198 19.92 -21.82 -3.44
C GLN A 198 19.40 -20.42 -3.78
N ASP A 199 18.15 -20.28 -4.19
CA ASP A 199 17.58 -18.98 -4.51
C ASP A 199 17.44 -18.10 -3.28
N VAL A 200 17.06 -18.64 -2.13
CA VAL A 200 17.01 -17.90 -0.85
C VAL A 200 18.40 -17.51 -0.39
N PHE A 201 19.35 -18.44 -0.42
CA PHE A 201 20.72 -18.23 0.09
C PHE A 201 21.56 -17.33 -0.82
N LEU A 202 21.47 -17.50 -2.15
CA LEU A 202 22.32 -16.76 -3.10
C LEU A 202 21.72 -15.46 -3.62
N LYS A 203 20.37 -15.39 -3.72
CA LYS A 203 19.66 -14.26 -4.33
C LYS A 203 18.80 -13.47 -3.36
N GLY A 204 18.73 -13.87 -2.09
CA GLY A 204 17.97 -13.18 -1.07
C GLY A 204 16.46 -13.14 -1.34
N TRP A 205 15.90 -14.21 -1.94
CA TRP A 205 14.47 -14.34 -2.26
C TRP A 205 13.85 -13.03 -2.81
N SER A 206 14.25 -12.67 -4.00
CA SER A 206 13.72 -11.49 -4.70
C SER A 206 12.38 -11.83 -5.37
N GLY A 207 11.25 -11.61 -4.66
CA GLY A 207 9.91 -11.64 -5.27
C GLY A 207 9.42 -13.03 -5.70
N GLY A 208 9.60 -14.06 -4.85
CA GLY A 208 9.00 -15.38 -5.06
C GLY A 208 7.58 -15.47 -4.54
N THR A 209 6.86 -16.50 -4.98
CA THR A 209 5.58 -16.90 -4.41
C THR A 209 5.83 -17.82 -3.20
N LEU A 210 5.10 -17.58 -2.10
CA LEU A 210 5.05 -18.43 -0.93
C LEU A 210 3.60 -18.86 -0.73
N TYR A 211 3.33 -20.18 -0.75
CA TYR A 211 1.98 -20.73 -0.62
C TYR A 211 0.96 -20.07 -1.59
N ASP A 212 1.35 -19.90 -2.86
CA ASP A 212 0.54 -19.25 -3.91
C ASP A 212 0.26 -17.76 -3.69
N SER A 213 0.99 -17.12 -2.76
CA SER A 213 0.95 -15.68 -2.51
C SER A 213 2.24 -15.01 -2.96
N GLU A 214 2.15 -13.92 -3.71
CA GLU A 214 3.30 -13.08 -4.05
C GLU A 214 3.78 -12.30 -2.83
N VAL A 215 5.05 -12.45 -2.44
CA VAL A 215 5.60 -11.76 -1.27
C VAL A 215 6.36 -10.51 -1.65
N TRP A 216 5.91 -9.39 -1.11
CA TRP A 216 6.51 -8.08 -1.29
C TRP A 216 7.05 -7.54 0.03
N ALA A 217 8.13 -6.76 -0.04
CA ALA A 217 8.65 -6.03 1.12
C ALA A 217 8.40 -4.55 0.93
N ASP A 218 7.82 -3.91 1.96
CA ASP A 218 7.56 -2.47 1.97
C ASP A 218 8.09 -1.84 3.27
N GLY A 219 9.06 -0.95 3.12
CA GLY A 219 9.63 -0.20 4.24
C GLY A 219 8.80 1.01 4.65
N ASN A 220 7.66 1.30 3.99
CA ASN A 220 6.72 2.33 4.40
C ASN A 220 5.75 1.85 5.50
N ILE A 221 5.73 0.54 5.80
CA ILE A 221 4.97 -0.03 6.91
C ILE A 221 5.49 0.59 8.23
N PRO A 222 4.62 1.27 9.01
CA PRO A 222 5.03 1.84 10.26
C PRO A 222 5.32 0.77 11.31
N THR A 223 6.30 1.02 12.17
CA THR A 223 6.54 0.25 13.39
C THR A 223 5.92 0.97 14.57
N ASP A 224 5.44 0.23 15.55
CA ASP A 224 4.92 0.79 16.80
C ASP A 224 6.02 1.06 17.82
N SER A 225 5.64 1.47 19.06
CA SER A 225 6.58 1.75 20.15
C SER A 225 7.23 0.49 20.77
N ASN A 226 6.74 -0.69 20.43
CA ASN A 226 7.22 -1.99 20.89
C ASN A 226 8.06 -2.72 19.83
N ASP A 227 8.41 -2.01 18.76
CA ASP A 227 9.07 -2.57 17.58
C ASP A 227 8.24 -3.65 16.87
N ASP A 228 6.89 -3.58 16.96
CA ASP A 228 5.99 -4.43 16.19
C ASP A 228 5.57 -3.74 14.88
N ALA A 229 5.36 -4.52 13.82
CA ALA A 229 4.77 -4.04 12.55
C ALA A 229 3.65 -4.95 12.10
N ILE A 230 2.70 -4.36 11.36
CA ILE A 230 1.55 -5.08 10.84
C ILE A 230 1.76 -5.36 9.36
N GLY A 231 2.13 -6.61 9.04
CA GLY A 231 2.07 -7.15 7.68
C GLY A 231 0.67 -7.63 7.33
N TYR A 232 0.41 -7.94 6.06
CA TYR A 232 -0.92 -8.35 5.62
C TYR A 232 -0.86 -9.20 4.35
N THR A 233 -1.86 -10.08 4.21
CA THR A 233 -2.12 -10.86 2.99
C THR A 233 -3.54 -10.59 2.51
N PHE A 234 -3.71 -10.34 1.22
CA PHE A 234 -5.00 -10.03 0.63
C PHE A 234 -5.14 -10.55 -0.81
N ALA A 235 -6.39 -10.65 -1.27
CA ALA A 235 -6.73 -10.97 -2.64
C ALA A 235 -6.31 -9.86 -3.59
N LYS A 236 -5.45 -10.18 -4.57
CA LYS A 236 -4.77 -9.23 -5.44
C LYS A 236 -5.53 -8.95 -6.75
N GLY A 237 -5.41 -7.73 -7.27
CA GLY A 237 -5.78 -7.36 -8.64
C GLY A 237 -7.23 -6.92 -8.80
N THR A 238 -7.70 -6.95 -10.05
CA THR A 238 -9.05 -6.53 -10.41
C THR A 238 -10.10 -7.38 -9.72
N GLY A 239 -11.03 -6.76 -9.02
CA GLY A 239 -12.00 -7.47 -8.18
C GLY A 239 -11.45 -7.89 -6.82
N GLY A 240 -10.19 -7.59 -6.47
CA GLY A 240 -9.54 -7.99 -5.23
C GLY A 240 -10.09 -7.29 -3.98
N ALA A 241 -9.44 -7.57 -2.83
CA ALA A 241 -9.91 -7.15 -1.52
C ALA A 241 -9.93 -5.63 -1.32
N ILE A 242 -8.91 -4.93 -1.85
CA ILE A 242 -8.72 -3.49 -1.66
C ILE A 242 -8.97 -2.76 -2.96
N VAL A 243 -9.78 -1.70 -2.90
CA VAL A 243 -10.09 -0.82 -4.03
C VAL A 243 -9.47 0.55 -3.79
N HIS A 244 -8.74 1.02 -4.77
CA HIS A 244 -8.22 2.38 -4.86
C HIS A 244 -9.00 3.15 -5.93
N VAL A 245 -9.76 4.15 -5.52
CA VAL A 245 -10.56 4.98 -6.42
C VAL A 245 -9.85 6.31 -6.64
N GLU A 246 -9.41 6.56 -7.87
CA GLU A 246 -8.88 7.87 -8.26
C GLU A 246 -10.04 8.81 -8.62
N GLY A 247 -10.08 9.97 -7.99
CA GLY A 247 -10.99 11.07 -8.34
C GLY A 247 -10.38 11.95 -9.42
N ALA A 248 -9.98 13.16 -9.06
CA ALA A 248 -9.25 14.04 -9.98
C ALA A 248 -7.80 13.59 -10.16
N ALA A 249 -7.27 13.73 -11.37
CA ALA A 249 -5.86 13.43 -11.64
C ALA A 249 -4.92 14.34 -10.84
N THR A 250 -3.74 13.82 -10.48
CA THR A 250 -2.67 14.62 -9.85
C THR A 250 -2.40 15.87 -10.66
N ARG A 251 -2.49 17.03 -10.03
CA ARG A 251 -2.26 18.32 -10.65
C ARG A 251 -1.15 19.07 -9.92
N MET A 252 -0.18 19.57 -10.68
CA MET A 252 0.85 20.47 -10.18
C MET A 252 0.66 21.86 -10.78
N ILE A 253 0.61 22.89 -9.93
CA ILE A 253 0.45 24.29 -10.34
C ILE A 253 1.53 25.11 -9.66
N THR A 254 2.14 26.01 -10.42
CA THR A 254 3.07 26.99 -9.89
C THR A 254 2.40 28.35 -9.88
N GLU A 255 2.39 29.02 -8.75
CA GLU A 255 1.85 30.37 -8.58
C GLU A 255 2.93 31.32 -8.08
N ARG A 256 3.01 32.52 -8.65
CA ARG A 256 3.91 33.54 -8.17
C ARG A 256 3.20 34.47 -7.18
N LYS A 257 3.86 34.71 -6.02
CA LYS A 257 3.41 35.62 -4.96
C LYS A 257 4.41 36.78 -4.79
N GLU A 258 4.02 37.96 -5.19
CA GLU A 258 4.88 39.15 -5.06
C GLU A 258 4.83 39.80 -3.67
N ASN A 259 3.82 39.48 -2.86
CA ASN A 259 3.60 40.06 -1.53
C ASN A 259 4.39 39.33 -0.41
N ILE A 260 5.22 38.35 -0.75
CA ILE A 260 6.02 37.60 0.21
C ILE A 260 7.49 37.97 0.03
N GLY A 261 8.00 38.81 0.92
CA GLY A 261 9.40 39.25 0.93
C GLY A 261 9.84 39.91 -0.37
N THR A 262 10.80 39.34 -1.08
CA THR A 262 11.28 39.80 -2.41
C THR A 262 10.57 39.13 -3.59
N GLY A 263 9.42 38.51 -3.36
CA GLY A 263 8.77 37.60 -4.28
C GLY A 263 9.05 36.14 -3.96
N ALA A 264 8.07 35.28 -4.17
CA ALA A 264 8.19 33.84 -3.98
C ALA A 264 7.39 33.09 -5.05
N GLU A 265 7.83 31.90 -5.37
CA GLU A 265 7.09 30.95 -6.20
C GLU A 265 6.59 29.81 -5.32
N ILE A 266 5.32 29.49 -5.46
CA ILE A 266 4.65 28.42 -4.72
C ILE A 266 4.30 27.31 -5.70
N MET A 267 4.78 26.11 -5.42
CA MET A 267 4.36 24.91 -6.15
C MET A 267 3.29 24.21 -5.33
N TYR A 268 2.10 24.06 -5.90
CA TYR A 268 1.00 23.29 -5.33
C TYR A 268 0.92 21.95 -6.05
N ALA A 269 0.84 20.86 -5.30
CA ALA A 269 0.47 19.57 -5.82
C ALA A 269 -0.84 19.14 -5.15
N THR A 270 -1.82 18.77 -5.94
CA THR A 270 -3.12 18.29 -5.47
C THR A 270 -3.47 16.99 -6.16
N ASP A 271 -4.16 16.11 -5.42
CA ASP A 271 -4.64 14.84 -5.89
C ASP A 271 -5.95 14.51 -5.17
N GLU A 272 -6.75 13.60 -5.72
CA GLU A 272 -8.00 13.18 -5.11
C GLU A 272 -8.16 11.68 -5.26
N TYR A 273 -8.29 10.97 -4.14
CA TYR A 273 -8.48 9.53 -4.14
C TYR A 273 -9.22 9.06 -2.88
N GLY A 274 -9.73 7.85 -2.94
CA GLY A 274 -10.32 7.14 -1.81
C GLY A 274 -9.93 5.67 -1.82
N ASN A 275 -9.80 5.08 -0.65
CA ASN A 275 -9.46 3.68 -0.48
C ASN A 275 -10.53 2.97 0.34
N GLY A 276 -10.76 1.69 0.06
CA GLY A 276 -11.68 0.88 0.85
C GLY A 276 -11.44 -0.61 0.70
N ILE A 277 -11.94 -1.38 1.66
CA ILE A 277 -11.92 -2.84 1.61
C ILE A 277 -13.26 -3.30 1.06
N ARG A 278 -13.25 -4.00 -0.08
CA ARG A 278 -14.46 -4.57 -0.72
C ARG A 278 -15.02 -5.71 0.11
N GLN A 279 -14.13 -6.62 0.57
CA GLN A 279 -14.52 -7.78 1.34
C GLN A 279 -13.49 -8.06 2.45
N GLN A 280 -13.94 -8.00 3.72
CA GLN A 280 -13.09 -8.24 4.88
C GLN A 280 -12.55 -9.67 4.97
N ALA A 281 -13.27 -10.63 4.43
CA ALA A 281 -12.86 -12.03 4.43
C ALA A 281 -11.69 -12.33 3.45
N TRP A 282 -11.33 -11.38 2.61
CA TRP A 282 -10.25 -11.51 1.62
C TRP A 282 -8.95 -10.82 2.05
N ILE A 283 -8.88 -10.39 3.31
CA ILE A 283 -7.70 -9.74 3.88
C ILE A 283 -7.45 -10.19 5.32
N TYR A 284 -6.19 -10.48 5.65
CA TYR A 284 -5.73 -10.84 6.98
C TYR A 284 -4.47 -10.07 7.32
N SER A 285 -4.34 -9.64 8.56
CA SER A 285 -3.16 -8.95 9.08
C SER A 285 -2.31 -9.87 9.96
N TYR A 286 -1.05 -9.45 10.19
CA TYR A 286 -0.08 -10.12 11.06
C TYR A 286 0.66 -9.07 11.87
N THR A 287 0.36 -8.97 13.15
CA THR A 287 1.16 -8.15 14.06
C THR A 287 2.32 -8.98 14.59
N THR A 288 3.55 -8.63 14.23
CA THR A 288 4.75 -9.39 14.64
C THR A 288 5.91 -8.47 14.95
N ASP A 289 6.90 -8.97 15.71
CA ASP A 289 8.12 -8.26 16.06
C ASP A 289 8.95 -7.90 14.81
N VAL A 290 9.46 -6.67 14.80
CA VAL A 290 10.36 -6.15 13.77
C VAL A 290 11.60 -5.49 14.39
N THR A 291 12.03 -5.98 15.54
CA THR A 291 13.28 -5.54 16.16
C THR A 291 14.41 -5.64 15.14
N PRO A 292 15.26 -4.59 14.99
CA PRO A 292 16.36 -4.63 14.03
C PRO A 292 17.25 -5.84 14.24
N PRO A 293 17.48 -6.69 13.22
CA PRO A 293 18.30 -7.87 13.36
C PRO A 293 19.75 -7.51 13.65
N VAL A 294 20.35 -8.17 14.65
CA VAL A 294 21.75 -7.97 15.07
C VAL A 294 22.72 -9.03 14.53
N ASN A 295 22.19 -10.06 13.85
CA ASN A 295 22.95 -11.16 13.27
C ASN A 295 22.78 -11.24 11.77
#